data_bf04d5e7db34e7e7ab775d935a7b2da0
#
_entry.id   bf04d5e7db34e7e7ab775d935a7b2da0
#
_cell.length_a   1.000
_cell.length_b   1.000
_cell.length_c   1.000
_cell.angle_alpha   90.00
_cell.angle_beta   90.00
_cell.angle_gamma   90.00
#
_symmetry.space_group_name_H-M   'P 1'
#
loop_
_entity.id
_entity.type
_entity.pdbx_description
1 polymer ?
#
loop_
_entity_poly.entity_id
_entity_poly.type
_entity_poly.pdbx_seq_one_letter_code
_entity_poly.pdbx_strand_id
1 'polypeptide(L)'
;MQLVILPPDRDTITLVLLSNMPPDDREQWQLALDPDWPLRWRNYQLSRGPTGAITWRLSAAIREHYRVRINRLITGRGGRPGPGDRPYQYPPETARTQVLLLAQHLQRYPGLGGVRRDVYALAQHSTRVWQSTHPGQPYPHWPTMPYLPYRQPQTASLSELDGVLK
;
A
#
# COMPACT_ATOMS: atom_id res chain seq x y z
N MET A 1 6.89 -4.78 -27.71
CA MET A 1 6.78 -5.70 -26.58
C MET A 1 7.82 -5.30 -25.54
N GLN A 2 7.47 -5.22 -24.27
CA GLN A 2 8.39 -4.85 -23.19
C GLN A 2 8.19 -5.83 -22.02
N LEU A 3 9.28 -6.41 -21.54
CA LEU A 3 9.28 -7.26 -20.34
C LEU A 3 9.71 -6.41 -19.15
N VAL A 4 8.92 -6.45 -18.08
CA VAL A 4 9.25 -5.84 -16.81
C VAL A 4 9.44 -6.93 -15.77
N ILE A 5 10.62 -6.96 -15.14
CA ILE A 5 10.93 -7.88 -14.06
C ILE A 5 10.70 -7.15 -12.75
N LEU A 6 9.78 -7.61 -11.94
CA LEU A 6 9.58 -7.07 -10.60
C LEU A 6 10.59 -7.70 -9.63
N PRO A 7 11.01 -6.97 -8.60
CA PRO A 7 11.91 -7.52 -7.59
C PRO A 7 11.36 -8.82 -6.99
N PRO A 8 12.22 -9.81 -6.74
CA PRO A 8 11.78 -11.12 -6.24
C PRO A 8 11.03 -10.99 -4.91
N ASP A 9 10.01 -11.83 -4.75
CA ASP A 9 9.28 -11.97 -3.50
C ASP A 9 9.45 -13.41 -3.00
N ARG A 10 10.30 -13.57 -2.00
CA ARG A 10 10.77 -14.88 -1.53
C ARG A 10 11.37 -15.68 -2.69
N ASP A 11 10.73 -16.81 -3.04
CA ASP A 11 11.18 -17.73 -4.09
C ASP A 11 10.47 -17.50 -5.44
N THR A 12 9.74 -16.36 -5.56
CA THR A 12 8.93 -16.07 -6.74
C THR A 12 9.45 -14.83 -7.46
N ILE A 13 9.65 -14.94 -8.78
CA ILE A 13 9.92 -13.81 -9.67
C ILE A 13 8.65 -13.52 -10.45
N THR A 14 8.19 -12.27 -10.41
CA THR A 14 7.04 -11.83 -11.19
C THR A 14 7.52 -11.13 -12.45
N LEU A 15 7.14 -11.68 -13.60
CA LEU A 15 7.39 -11.10 -14.92
C LEU A 15 6.10 -10.46 -15.44
N VAL A 16 6.19 -9.22 -15.90
CA VAL A 16 5.07 -8.52 -16.54
C VAL A 16 5.43 -8.25 -17.99
N LEU A 17 4.72 -8.88 -18.89
CA LEU A 17 4.87 -8.65 -20.31
C LEU A 17 3.86 -7.59 -20.77
N LEU A 18 4.37 -6.48 -21.29
CA LEU A 18 3.56 -5.43 -21.89
C LEU A 18 3.60 -5.60 -23.41
N SER A 19 2.45 -5.84 -24.02
CA SER A 19 2.32 -5.99 -25.46
C SER A 19 1.15 -5.15 -25.97
N ASN A 20 1.30 -4.59 -27.14
CA ASN A 20 0.23 -3.99 -27.95
C ASN A 20 -0.33 -4.95 -29.01
N MET A 21 0.22 -6.17 -29.06
CA MET A 21 -0.29 -7.25 -29.91
C MET A 21 -1.34 -8.06 -29.15
N PRO A 22 -2.39 -8.54 -29.80
CA PRO A 22 -3.33 -9.46 -29.17
C PRO A 22 -2.59 -10.75 -28.76
N PRO A 23 -3.06 -11.44 -27.71
CA PRO A 23 -2.50 -12.75 -27.34
C PRO A 23 -2.76 -13.78 -28.44
N ASP A 24 -1.85 -14.77 -28.54
CA ASP A 24 -2.09 -15.97 -29.35
C ASP A 24 -3.19 -16.82 -28.65
N ASP A 25 -3.96 -17.58 -29.44
CA ASP A 25 -5.03 -18.48 -28.95
C ASP A 25 -4.53 -19.53 -27.94
N ARG A 26 -3.22 -19.75 -27.88
CA ARG A 26 -2.55 -20.67 -26.95
C ARG A 26 -2.13 -20.02 -25.63
N GLU A 27 -2.27 -18.70 -25.51
CA GLU A 27 -1.80 -17.93 -24.37
C GLU A 27 -2.97 -17.45 -23.51
N GLN A 28 -2.88 -17.65 -22.20
CA GLN A 28 -3.82 -17.07 -21.25
C GLN A 28 -3.25 -15.75 -20.75
N TRP A 29 -3.79 -14.64 -21.24
CA TRP A 29 -3.37 -13.32 -20.79
C TRP A 29 -4.39 -12.73 -19.83
N GLN A 30 -3.87 -12.11 -18.80
CA GLN A 30 -4.67 -11.35 -17.85
C GLN A 30 -4.47 -9.86 -18.10
N LEU A 31 -5.55 -9.12 -18.16
CA LEU A 31 -5.48 -7.66 -18.23
C LEU A 31 -4.97 -7.12 -16.89
N ALA A 32 -3.81 -6.46 -16.91
CA ALA A 32 -3.17 -5.93 -15.70
C ALA A 32 -4.04 -4.91 -14.94
N LEU A 33 -4.99 -4.27 -15.61
CA LEU A 33 -5.93 -3.28 -15.06
C LEU A 33 -7.36 -3.80 -14.97
N ASP A 34 -7.58 -5.12 -15.06
CA ASP A 34 -8.88 -5.72 -14.83
C ASP A 34 -9.41 -5.29 -13.44
N PRO A 35 -10.63 -4.76 -13.34
CA PRO A 35 -11.19 -4.30 -12.07
C PRO A 35 -11.37 -5.42 -11.05
N ASP A 36 -11.70 -6.64 -11.49
CA ASP A 36 -11.94 -7.80 -10.63
C ASP A 36 -10.62 -8.53 -10.29
N TRP A 37 -9.69 -8.57 -11.24
CA TRP A 37 -8.41 -9.27 -11.13
C TRP A 37 -7.21 -8.38 -11.49
N PRO A 38 -7.03 -7.23 -10.81
CA PRO A 38 -5.92 -6.33 -11.12
C PRO A 38 -4.57 -7.00 -10.85
N LEU A 39 -3.56 -6.65 -11.62
CA LEU A 39 -2.19 -7.09 -11.35
C LEU A 39 -1.81 -6.73 -9.92
N ARG A 40 -1.45 -7.75 -9.14
CA ARG A 40 -1.01 -7.61 -7.74
C ARG A 40 0.45 -8.01 -7.62
N TRP A 41 1.16 -7.25 -6.82
CA TRP A 41 2.52 -7.57 -6.44
C TRP A 41 2.75 -7.18 -4.98
N ARG A 42 3.04 -8.16 -4.11
CA ARG A 42 3.14 -7.95 -2.66
C ARG A 42 1.91 -7.23 -2.09
N ASN A 43 2.16 -6.08 -1.49
CA ASN A 43 1.13 -5.25 -0.85
C ASN A 43 0.42 -4.29 -1.83
N TYR A 44 0.74 -4.37 -3.12
CA TYR A 44 0.28 -3.42 -4.11
C TYR A 44 -0.65 -4.06 -5.14
N GLN A 45 -1.48 -3.21 -5.73
CA GLN A 45 -2.26 -3.53 -6.92
C GLN A 45 -2.14 -2.40 -7.94
N LEU A 46 -2.08 -2.76 -9.22
CA LEU A 46 -2.10 -1.79 -10.30
C LEU A 46 -3.50 -1.20 -10.42
N SER A 47 -3.60 0.08 -10.70
CA SER A 47 -4.88 0.78 -10.76
C SER A 47 -4.78 1.99 -11.67
N ARG A 48 -5.92 2.39 -12.24
CA ARG A 48 -6.05 3.65 -12.95
C ARG A 48 -6.46 4.76 -11.99
N GLY A 49 -5.71 5.85 -12.00
CA GLY A 49 -6.02 7.04 -11.22
C GLY A 49 -7.18 7.85 -11.83
N PRO A 50 -7.69 8.88 -11.13
CA PRO A 50 -8.80 9.72 -11.64
C PRO A 50 -8.46 10.45 -12.95
N THR A 51 -7.19 10.76 -13.18
CA THR A 51 -6.69 11.40 -14.41
C THR A 51 -6.44 10.40 -15.53
N GLY A 52 -6.80 9.12 -15.35
CA GLY A 52 -6.47 8.05 -16.29
C GLY A 52 -5.06 7.48 -16.15
N ALA A 53 -4.17 8.13 -15.41
CA ALA A 53 -2.80 7.67 -15.21
C ALA A 53 -2.75 6.33 -14.46
N ILE A 54 -1.91 5.43 -14.93
CA ILE A 54 -1.68 4.14 -14.28
C ILE A 54 -0.73 4.33 -13.11
N THR A 55 -1.09 3.76 -11.96
CA THR A 55 -0.30 3.85 -10.73
C THR A 55 -0.50 2.63 -9.84
N TRP A 56 0.49 2.34 -9.01
CA TRP A 56 0.33 1.36 -7.94
C TRP A 56 -0.42 1.97 -6.76
N ARG A 57 -1.29 1.18 -6.16
CA ARG A 57 -2.01 1.48 -4.91
C ARG A 57 -1.73 0.38 -3.89
N LEU A 58 -1.99 0.66 -2.63
CA LEU A 58 -2.08 -0.41 -1.63
C LEU A 58 -3.25 -1.34 -2.00
N SER A 59 -3.06 -2.65 -1.88
CA SER A 59 -4.16 -3.60 -2.10
C SER A 59 -5.33 -3.34 -1.14
N ALA A 60 -6.54 -3.77 -1.52
CA ALA A 60 -7.73 -3.58 -0.68
C ALA A 60 -7.54 -4.21 0.72
N ALA A 61 -6.97 -5.41 0.77
CA ALA A 61 -6.69 -6.11 2.03
C ALA A 61 -5.72 -5.33 2.93
N ILE A 62 -4.67 -4.74 2.36
CA ILE A 62 -3.70 -3.93 3.12
C ILE A 62 -4.32 -2.62 3.62
N ARG A 63 -5.15 -1.95 2.81
CA ARG A 63 -5.87 -0.76 3.25
C ARG A 63 -6.80 -1.06 4.41
N GLU A 64 -7.56 -2.16 4.33
CA GLU A 64 -8.45 -2.59 5.40
C GLU A 64 -7.67 -3.00 6.65
N HIS A 65 -6.57 -3.74 6.51
CA HIS A 65 -5.67 -4.06 7.61
C HIS A 65 -5.25 -2.81 8.39
N TYR A 66 -4.83 -1.75 7.69
CA TYR A 66 -4.44 -0.51 8.35
C TYR A 66 -5.63 0.24 8.96
N ARG A 67 -6.82 0.21 8.35
CA ARG A 67 -8.03 0.79 8.95
C ARG A 67 -8.38 0.12 10.28
N VAL A 68 -8.39 -1.21 10.29
CA VAL A 68 -8.63 -1.98 11.52
C VAL A 68 -7.56 -1.68 12.57
N ARG A 69 -6.28 -1.61 12.17
CA ARG A 69 -5.19 -1.28 13.08
C ARG A 69 -5.33 0.13 13.66
N ILE A 70 -5.67 1.14 12.85
CA ILE A 70 -5.95 2.51 13.32
C ILE A 70 -7.08 2.49 14.36
N ASN A 71 -8.19 1.82 14.05
CA ASN A 71 -9.31 1.71 14.99
C ASN A 71 -8.87 1.11 16.32
N ARG A 72 -8.12 0.00 16.30
CA ARG A 72 -7.61 -0.66 17.51
C ARG A 72 -6.70 0.27 18.34
N LEU A 73 -5.78 0.98 17.68
CA LEU A 73 -4.85 1.87 18.36
C LEU A 73 -5.55 3.05 19.02
N ILE A 74 -6.63 3.55 18.45
CA ILE A 74 -7.33 4.73 18.94
C ILE A 74 -8.44 4.34 19.93
N THR A 75 -9.27 3.35 19.59
CA THR A 75 -10.46 3.00 20.37
C THR A 75 -10.23 1.87 21.38
N GLY A 76 -9.12 1.14 21.27
CA GLY A 76 -8.86 -0.09 22.02
C GLY A 76 -9.74 -1.29 21.60
N ARG A 77 -10.72 -1.11 20.74
CA ARG A 77 -11.65 -2.17 20.32
C ARG A 77 -10.92 -3.24 19.51
N GLY A 78 -11.09 -4.51 19.90
CA GLY A 78 -10.42 -5.67 19.27
C GLY A 78 -8.99 -5.89 19.75
N GLY A 79 -8.57 -5.20 20.84
CA GLY A 79 -7.37 -5.49 21.62
C GLY A 79 -7.59 -6.65 22.61
N ARG A 80 -6.54 -6.99 23.37
CA ARG A 80 -6.69 -7.93 24.49
C ARG A 80 -7.72 -7.39 25.49
N PRO A 81 -8.56 -8.26 26.11
CA PRO A 81 -9.43 -7.84 27.19
C PRO A 81 -8.60 -7.19 28.31
N GLY A 82 -9.04 -6.04 28.77
CA GLY A 82 -8.49 -5.41 29.95
C GLY A 82 -9.05 -6.04 31.23
N PRO A 83 -8.60 -5.62 32.40
CA PRO A 83 -9.17 -6.05 33.68
C PRO A 83 -10.69 -5.81 33.70
N GLY A 84 -11.48 -6.84 34.02
CA GLY A 84 -12.94 -6.77 34.10
C GLY A 84 -13.68 -6.81 32.77
N ASP A 85 -13.15 -7.53 31.75
CA ASP A 85 -13.74 -7.71 30.41
C ASP A 85 -14.04 -6.43 29.62
N ARG A 86 -13.50 -5.28 30.04
CA ARG A 86 -13.59 -4.06 29.28
C ARG A 86 -12.51 -4.04 28.19
N PRO A 87 -12.80 -3.57 26.98
CA PRO A 87 -11.76 -3.39 25.98
C PRO A 87 -10.65 -2.50 26.54
N TYR A 88 -9.40 -2.98 26.50
CA TYR A 88 -8.26 -2.17 26.93
C TYR A 88 -8.14 -0.95 26.04
N GLN A 89 -8.38 0.21 26.60
CA GLN A 89 -8.23 1.48 25.90
C GLN A 89 -6.89 2.10 26.30
N TYR A 90 -6.06 2.39 25.32
CA TYR A 90 -4.82 3.11 25.60
C TYR A 90 -5.11 4.50 26.17
N PRO A 91 -4.32 4.98 27.14
CA PRO A 91 -4.31 6.40 27.49
C PRO A 91 -4.08 7.25 26.22
N PRO A 92 -4.67 8.45 26.10
CA PRO A 92 -4.57 9.28 24.91
C PRO A 92 -3.12 9.51 24.44
N GLU A 93 -2.18 9.70 25.35
CA GLU A 93 -0.76 9.89 25.02
C GLU A 93 -0.13 8.64 24.40
N THR A 94 -0.47 7.46 24.92
CA THR A 94 -0.01 6.18 24.35
C THR A 94 -0.63 5.97 22.98
N ALA A 95 -1.94 6.20 22.82
CA ALA A 95 -2.62 6.10 21.53
C ALA A 95 -2.01 7.06 20.51
N ARG A 96 -1.70 8.31 20.91
CA ARG A 96 -1.02 9.30 20.09
C ARG A 96 0.33 8.82 19.60
N THR A 97 1.16 8.30 20.48
CA THR A 97 2.48 7.77 20.15
C THR A 97 2.36 6.60 19.15
N GLN A 98 1.44 5.67 19.38
CA GLN A 98 1.22 4.51 18.50
C GLN A 98 0.73 4.92 17.10
N VAL A 99 -0.14 5.92 17.03
CA VAL A 99 -0.63 6.46 15.74
C VAL A 99 0.51 7.13 14.96
N LEU A 100 1.40 7.87 15.63
CA LEU A 100 2.57 8.48 14.99
C LEU A 100 3.58 7.42 14.50
N LEU A 101 3.83 6.38 15.28
CA LEU A 101 4.69 5.27 14.85
C LEU A 101 4.10 4.56 13.62
N LEU A 102 2.78 4.38 13.57
CA LEU A 102 2.12 3.84 12.39
C LEU A 102 2.27 4.77 11.17
N ALA A 103 2.11 6.09 11.36
CA ALA A 103 2.30 7.07 10.32
C ALA A 103 3.73 7.04 9.75
N GLN A 104 4.74 6.98 10.61
CA GLN A 104 6.14 6.83 10.22
C GLN A 104 6.40 5.52 9.46
N HIS A 105 5.77 4.43 9.89
CA HIS A 105 5.85 3.16 9.15
C HIS A 105 5.27 3.30 7.74
N LEU A 106 4.11 3.94 7.60
CA LEU A 106 3.46 4.14 6.30
C LEU A 106 4.24 5.08 5.38
N GLN A 107 5.04 6.01 5.92
CA GLN A 107 5.94 6.84 5.12
C GLN A 107 7.07 6.06 4.42
N ARG A 108 7.39 4.86 4.88
CA ARG A 108 8.40 4.00 4.24
C ARG A 108 7.90 3.33 2.97
N TYR A 109 6.60 3.38 2.69
CA TYR A 109 6.08 2.93 1.42
C TYR A 109 6.54 3.83 0.28
N PRO A 110 6.70 3.31 -0.94
CA PRO A 110 7.10 4.13 -2.08
C PRO A 110 6.07 5.24 -2.33
N GLY A 111 6.56 6.46 -2.50
CA GLY A 111 5.76 7.67 -2.68
C GLY A 111 5.08 7.80 -4.05
N LEU A 112 4.53 6.71 -4.57
CA LEU A 112 3.75 6.66 -5.81
C LEU A 112 2.39 7.36 -5.62
N GLY A 113 1.87 8.01 -6.64
CA GLY A 113 0.66 8.82 -6.55
C GLY A 113 -0.55 8.09 -5.97
N GLY A 114 -0.75 6.81 -6.33
CA GLY A 114 -1.81 5.96 -5.78
C GLY A 114 -1.58 5.60 -4.31
N VAL A 115 -0.35 5.22 -3.94
CA VAL A 115 0.02 4.88 -2.56
C VAL A 115 -0.13 6.11 -1.64
N ARG A 116 0.35 7.28 -2.08
CA ARG A 116 0.18 8.52 -1.31
C ARG A 116 -1.27 8.85 -1.04
N ARG A 117 -2.14 8.67 -2.03
CA ARG A 117 -3.59 8.87 -1.86
C ARG A 117 -4.18 7.91 -0.83
N ASP A 118 -3.77 6.63 -0.85
CA ASP A 118 -4.23 5.65 0.11
C ASP A 118 -3.76 6.00 1.54
N VAL A 119 -2.50 6.38 1.71
CA VAL A 119 -1.95 6.83 3.00
C VAL A 119 -2.67 8.10 3.50
N TYR A 120 -2.96 9.05 2.61
CA TYR A 120 -3.75 10.23 2.95
C TYR A 120 -5.18 9.86 3.41
N ALA A 121 -5.84 8.93 2.72
CA ALA A 121 -7.16 8.45 3.13
C ALA A 121 -7.14 7.75 4.50
N LEU A 122 -6.07 7.01 4.81
CA LEU A 122 -5.85 6.42 6.14
C LEU A 122 -5.63 7.50 7.21
N ALA A 123 -4.87 8.56 6.90
CA ALA A 123 -4.71 9.70 7.81
C ALA A 123 -6.04 10.40 8.10
N GLN A 124 -6.86 10.65 7.08
CA GLN A 124 -8.20 11.21 7.26
C GLN A 124 -9.12 10.30 8.09
N HIS A 125 -9.04 8.98 7.86
CA HIS A 125 -9.77 8.01 8.67
C HIS A 125 -9.31 8.08 10.14
N SER A 126 -8.01 8.10 10.39
CA SER A 126 -7.43 8.24 11.73
C SER A 126 -7.90 9.52 12.44
N THR A 127 -7.93 10.66 11.73
CA THR A 127 -8.44 11.93 12.27
C THR A 127 -9.89 11.80 12.73
N ARG A 128 -10.76 11.22 11.90
CA ARG A 128 -12.18 11.05 12.23
C ARG A 128 -12.39 10.15 13.45
N VAL A 129 -11.67 9.02 13.52
CA VAL A 129 -11.74 8.09 14.65
C VAL A 129 -11.22 8.77 15.93
N TRP A 130 -10.12 9.52 15.83
CA TRP A 130 -9.56 10.26 16.97
C TRP A 130 -10.55 11.28 17.52
N GLN A 131 -11.10 12.13 16.66
CA GLN A 131 -12.05 13.18 17.06
C GLN A 131 -13.30 12.62 17.74
N SER A 132 -13.80 11.46 17.28
CA SER A 132 -14.94 10.80 17.90
C SER A 132 -14.63 10.10 19.23
N THR A 133 -13.37 9.66 19.44
CA THR A 133 -12.97 8.87 20.60
C THR A 133 -12.33 9.73 21.70
N HIS A 134 -11.62 10.78 21.30
CA HIS A 134 -10.88 11.70 22.20
C HIS A 134 -11.30 13.17 21.94
N PRO A 135 -12.56 13.55 22.20
CA PRO A 135 -13.04 14.90 21.96
C PRO A 135 -12.22 15.91 22.78
N GLY A 136 -11.81 17.01 22.15
CA GLY A 136 -10.99 18.04 22.79
C GLY A 136 -9.50 17.77 22.90
N GLN A 137 -9.05 16.57 22.54
CA GLN A 137 -7.63 16.25 22.49
C GLN A 137 -7.01 16.58 21.11
N PRO A 138 -5.81 17.18 21.06
CA PRO A 138 -5.17 17.49 19.79
C PRO A 138 -4.83 16.22 19.03
N TYR A 139 -5.21 16.19 17.74
CA TYR A 139 -4.90 15.07 16.86
C TYR A 139 -3.39 15.03 16.54
N PRO A 140 -2.73 13.85 16.59
CA PRO A 140 -1.35 13.72 16.16
C PRO A 140 -1.29 13.79 14.61
N HIS A 141 -0.91 14.93 14.07
CA HIS A 141 -0.79 15.10 12.63
C HIS A 141 0.22 14.13 12.03
N TRP A 142 -0.18 13.49 10.95
CA TRP A 142 0.71 12.61 10.20
C TRP A 142 1.67 13.45 9.36
N PRO A 143 2.95 13.05 9.31
CA PRO A 143 3.90 13.72 8.46
C PRO A 143 3.55 13.51 6.98
N THR A 144 3.87 14.48 6.14
CA THR A 144 3.62 14.40 4.69
C THR A 144 4.50 13.32 4.06
N MET A 145 3.88 12.43 3.30
CA MET A 145 4.59 11.42 2.53
C MET A 145 5.22 12.06 1.27
N PRO A 146 6.54 12.00 1.10
CA PRO A 146 7.19 12.56 -0.09
C PRO A 146 6.81 11.78 -1.36
N TYR A 147 6.96 12.41 -2.52
CA TYR A 147 6.91 11.69 -3.80
C TYR A 147 8.16 10.84 -3.98
N LEU A 148 7.99 9.67 -4.60
CA LEU A 148 9.13 8.92 -5.06
C LEU A 148 9.83 9.74 -6.16
N PRO A 149 11.13 10.06 -6.02
CA PRO A 149 11.84 10.76 -7.08
C PRO A 149 11.85 9.91 -8.35
N TYR A 150 11.62 10.57 -9.48
CA TYR A 150 11.71 9.91 -10.78
C TYR A 150 13.13 9.38 -10.98
N ARG A 151 13.22 8.08 -11.29
CA ARG A 151 14.47 7.45 -11.72
C ARG A 151 14.28 6.96 -13.14
N GLN A 152 15.24 7.22 -14.00
CA GLN A 152 15.21 6.60 -15.32
C GLN A 152 15.23 5.08 -15.17
N PRO A 153 14.34 4.36 -15.88
CA PRO A 153 14.37 2.91 -15.87
C PRO A 153 15.72 2.44 -16.41
N GLN A 154 16.34 1.50 -15.73
CA GLN A 154 17.46 0.77 -16.29
C GLN A 154 16.90 -0.23 -17.29
N THR A 155 17.29 -0.10 -18.53
CA THR A 155 16.92 -1.02 -19.60
C THR A 155 18.15 -1.84 -19.96
N ALA A 156 18.00 -3.15 -20.05
CA ALA A 156 19.00 -4.08 -20.56
C ALA A 156 18.37 -4.89 -21.69
N SER A 157 19.16 -5.29 -22.67
CA SER A 157 18.69 -6.25 -23.66
C SER A 157 18.61 -7.66 -23.06
N LEU A 158 17.75 -8.52 -23.60
CA LEU A 158 17.67 -9.91 -23.15
C LEU A 158 19.01 -10.65 -23.34
N SER A 159 19.80 -10.27 -24.36
CA SER A 159 21.14 -10.82 -24.58
C SER A 159 22.15 -10.44 -23.47
N GLU A 160 21.96 -9.31 -22.81
CA GLU A 160 22.81 -8.92 -21.66
C GLU A 160 22.49 -9.71 -20.39
N LEU A 161 21.23 -10.21 -20.27
CA LEU A 161 20.81 -11.05 -19.15
C LEU A 161 21.38 -12.48 -19.25
N ASP A 162 21.60 -13.01 -20.46
CA ASP A 162 22.21 -14.34 -20.65
C ASP A 162 23.66 -14.42 -20.09
N GLY A 163 24.35 -13.29 -20.01
CA GLY A 163 25.68 -13.21 -19.42
C GLY A 163 25.71 -13.22 -17.89
N VAL A 164 24.59 -12.94 -17.22
CA VAL A 164 24.50 -12.85 -15.76
C VAL A 164 24.02 -14.18 -15.14
N LEU A 165 23.41 -15.07 -15.94
CA LEU A 165 22.87 -16.36 -15.50
C LEU A 165 23.84 -17.54 -15.68
N LYS A 166 25.07 -17.29 -16.12
CA LYS A 166 26.20 -18.24 -16.17
C LYS A 166 27.16 -17.99 -15.02
#